data_b0107d1a0927de946c8eedb4a4a628ab
#
_entry.id   b0107d1a0927de946c8eedb4a4a628ab
#
_cell.length_a   1.000
_cell.length_b   1.000
_cell.length_c   1.000
_cell.angle_alpha   90.00
_cell.angle_beta   90.00
_cell.angle_gamma   90.00
#
_symmetry.space_group_name_H-M   'P 1'
#
loop_
_entity.id
_entity.type
_entity.pdbx_description
1 polymer ?
#
loop_
_entity_poly.entity_id
_entity_poly.type
_entity_poly.pdbx_seq_one_letter_code
_entity_poly.pdbx_strand_id
1 'polypeptide(L)' 'PNSIIALEDKILFKKPSNFSEPVVRLELGRLLIIKKCNNSWCKIETANYSGWIKNNNVWGSVN' A
#
# COMPACT_ATOMS: atom_id res chain seq x y z
N PRO A 1 -5.81 -8.22 12.05
CA PRO A 1 -5.01 -7.25 11.33
C PRO A 1 -5.87 -6.39 10.41
N ASN A 2 -5.43 -5.19 10.20
CA ASN A 2 -6.13 -4.26 9.32
C ASN A 2 -5.80 -4.58 7.88
N SER A 3 -6.80 -4.52 7.03
CA SER A 3 -6.59 -4.76 5.61
C SER A 3 -7.38 -3.75 4.80
N ILE A 4 -6.90 -3.50 3.59
CA ILE A 4 -7.54 -2.63 2.63
C ILE A 4 -7.53 -3.28 1.26
N ILE A 5 -8.38 -2.76 0.39
CA ILE A 5 -8.44 -3.19 -1.00
C ILE A 5 -8.02 -2.01 -1.86
N ALA A 6 -7.06 -2.22 -2.72
CA ALA A 6 -6.64 -1.19 -3.67
C ALA A 6 -7.73 -1.00 -4.73
N LEU A 7 -8.19 0.23 -4.90
CA LEU A 7 -9.23 0.58 -5.87
C LEU A 7 -8.66 1.00 -7.22
N GLU A 8 -7.36 1.01 -7.34
CA GLU A 8 -6.63 1.22 -8.60
C GLU A 8 -5.29 0.53 -8.47
N ASP A 9 -4.61 0.33 -9.58
CA ASP A 9 -3.26 -0.23 -9.55
C ASP A 9 -2.36 0.69 -8.73
N LYS A 10 -1.54 0.12 -7.87
CA LYS A 10 -0.63 0.86 -7.00
C LYS A 10 0.80 0.43 -7.22
N ILE A 11 1.70 1.39 -7.11
CA ILE A 11 3.12 1.08 -7.05
C ILE A 11 3.52 0.98 -5.58
N LEU A 12 4.15 -0.13 -5.23
CA LEU A 12 4.73 -0.34 -3.91
C LEU A 12 6.14 0.24 -3.93
N PHE A 13 6.41 1.17 -3.03
CA PHE A 13 7.71 1.83 -2.93
C PHE A 13 8.47 1.31 -1.72
N LYS A 14 9.78 1.34 -1.82
CA LYS A 14 10.65 0.92 -0.73
C LYS A 14 10.54 1.84 0.48
N LYS A 15 10.32 3.14 0.24
CA LYS A 15 10.19 4.17 1.27
C LYS A 15 8.97 5.01 0.98
N PRO A 16 8.43 5.74 1.98
CA PRO A 16 7.24 6.59 1.78
C PRO A 16 7.60 7.89 1.07
N SER A 17 7.99 7.79 -0.17
CA SER A 17 8.42 8.92 -0.98
C SER A 17 8.23 8.61 -2.46
N ASN A 18 7.80 9.61 -3.22
CA ASN A 18 7.70 9.49 -4.68
C ASN A 18 9.05 9.29 -5.35
N PHE A 19 10.12 9.58 -4.64
CA PHE A 19 11.47 9.45 -5.15
C PHE A 19 12.13 8.14 -4.75
N SER A 20 11.43 7.32 -4.02
CA SER A 20 11.92 6.00 -3.62
C SER A 20 11.88 5.05 -4.79
N GLU A 21 12.66 3.99 -4.71
CA GLU A 21 12.64 2.93 -5.71
C GLU A 21 11.32 2.17 -5.67
N PRO A 22 10.70 1.91 -6.83
CA PRO A 22 9.56 1.02 -6.89
C PRO A 22 9.99 -0.42 -6.63
N VAL A 23 9.17 -1.16 -5.88
CA VAL A 23 9.41 -2.57 -5.60
C VAL A 23 8.62 -3.43 -6.59
N VAL A 24 7.30 -3.16 -6.68
CA VAL A 24 6.41 -3.96 -7.51
C VAL A 24 5.14 -3.17 -7.74
N ARG A 25 4.44 -3.48 -8.82
CA ARG A 25 3.12 -2.95 -9.10
C ARG A 25 2.08 -3.90 -8.54
N LEU A 26 1.16 -3.36 -7.74
CA LEU A 26 0.05 -4.10 -7.14
C LEU A 26 -1.21 -3.85 -7.95
N GLU A 27 -1.87 -4.92 -8.35
CA GLU A 27 -3.03 -4.81 -9.21
C GLU A 27 -4.28 -4.39 -8.43
N LEU A 28 -5.17 -3.71 -9.13
CA LEU A 28 -6.50 -3.35 -8.67
C LEU A 28 -7.20 -4.57 -8.05
N GLY A 29 -7.84 -4.33 -6.91
CA GLY A 29 -8.59 -5.37 -6.21
C GLY A 29 -7.76 -6.23 -5.27
N ARG A 30 -6.45 -6.01 -5.22
CA ARG A 30 -5.58 -6.78 -4.34
C ARG A 30 -5.84 -6.45 -2.90
N LEU A 31 -5.96 -7.47 -2.07
CA LEU A 31 -6.08 -7.29 -0.63
C LEU A 31 -4.69 -7.08 -0.04
N LEU A 32 -4.54 -6.00 0.72
CA LEU A 32 -3.27 -5.59 1.32
C LEU A 32 -3.40 -5.57 2.84
N ILE A 33 -2.36 -5.99 3.53
CA ILE A 33 -2.34 -5.91 5.00
C ILE A 33 -1.64 -4.63 5.39
N ILE A 34 -2.35 -3.75 6.11
CA ILE A 34 -1.83 -2.48 6.57
C ILE A 34 -1.03 -2.68 7.86
N LYS A 35 0.15 -2.11 7.89
CA LYS A 35 0.97 -2.03 9.09
C LYS A 35 0.81 -0.70 9.79
N LYS A 36 0.85 0.40 9.03
CA LYS A 36 0.59 1.74 9.55
C LYS A 36 0.35 2.69 8.39
N CYS A 37 -0.35 3.78 8.68
CA CYS A 37 -0.61 4.83 7.70
C CYS A 37 -0.35 6.20 8.31
N ASN A 38 0.05 7.13 7.46
CA ASN A 38 -0.02 8.54 7.77
C ASN A 38 -0.97 9.20 6.75
N ASN A 39 -0.96 10.53 6.67
CA ASN A 39 -1.89 11.22 5.79
C ASN A 39 -1.67 10.91 4.31
N SER A 40 -0.47 10.56 3.93
CA SER A 40 -0.09 10.42 2.53
C SER A 40 0.29 9.01 2.13
N TRP A 41 0.73 8.18 3.07
CA TRP A 41 1.30 6.88 2.77
C TRP A 41 0.82 5.82 3.74
N CYS A 42 0.71 4.58 3.26
CA CYS A 42 0.47 3.42 4.09
C CYS A 42 1.59 2.41 3.91
N LYS A 43 2.13 1.91 5.02
CA LYS A 43 3.03 0.77 4.98
C LYS A 43 2.19 -0.49 4.94
N ILE A 44 2.45 -1.31 3.94
CA ILE A 44 1.66 -2.53 3.74
C ILE A 44 2.55 -3.74 3.54
N GLU A 45 1.95 -4.90 3.72
CA GLU A 45 2.56 -6.18 3.38
C GLU A 45 1.66 -6.97 2.47
N THR A 46 2.27 -7.73 1.58
CA THR A 46 1.61 -8.79 0.83
C THR A 46 2.33 -10.09 1.14
N ALA A 47 1.93 -11.19 0.51
CA ALA A 47 2.56 -12.48 0.74
C ALA A 47 4.07 -12.47 0.46
N ASN A 48 4.50 -11.69 -0.53
CA ASN A 48 5.89 -11.72 -1.00
C ASN A 48 6.63 -10.40 -0.86
N TYR A 49 5.93 -9.32 -0.49
CA TYR A 49 6.51 -7.98 -0.52
C TYR A 49 6.08 -7.16 0.67
N SER A 50 6.89 -6.17 1.03
CA SER A 50 6.48 -5.13 1.95
C SER A 50 7.00 -3.80 1.44
N GLY A 51 6.31 -2.73 1.82
CA GLY A 51 6.72 -1.40 1.40
C GLY A 51 5.60 -0.40 1.62
N TRP A 52 5.62 0.68 0.83
CA TRP A 52 4.74 1.82 1.02
C TRP A 52 3.96 2.11 -0.24
N ILE A 53 2.67 2.41 -0.05
CA ILE A 53 1.79 2.86 -1.14
C ILE A 53 1.20 4.21 -0.76
N LYS A 54 0.78 4.97 -1.77
CA LYS A 54 0.05 6.21 -1.51
C LYS A 54 -1.30 5.90 -0.89
N ASN A 55 -1.66 6.69 0.12
CA ASN A 55 -2.91 6.51 0.87
C ASN A 55 -4.05 7.23 0.16
N ASN A 56 -4.38 6.78 -1.03
CA ASN A 56 -5.51 7.28 -1.81
C ASN A 56 -6.09 6.12 -2.62
N ASN A 57 -7.37 6.20 -2.95
CA ASN A 57 -8.08 5.17 -3.71
C ASN A 57 -7.89 3.76 -3.14
N VAL A 58 -8.03 3.66 -1.82
CA VAL A 58 -8.06 2.38 -1.12
C VAL A 58 -9.33 2.33 -0.27
N TRP A 59 -9.80 1.13 -0.02
CA TRP A 59 -11.01 0.92 0.75
C TRP A 59 -10.80 -0.16 1.79
N GLY A 60 -11.28 0.10 3.01
CA GLY A 60 -11.19 -0.87 4.07
C GLY A 60 -10.90 -0.23 5.41
N SER A 61 -10.58 -1.07 6.40
CA SER A 61 -10.29 -0.62 7.76
C SER A 61 -8.80 -0.29 7.87
N VAL A 62 -8.50 0.88 8.43
CA VAL A 62 -7.13 1.37 8.58
C VAL A 62 -6.75 1.69 10.03
N ASN A 63 -7.45 1.12 10.95
CA ASN A 63 -7.16 1.36 12.38
C ASN A 63 -5.97 0.58 12.87
#